data_8d9619d90577ca23673ce15f49251e7c
#
_entry.id   8d9619d90577ca23673ce15f49251e7c
#
_cell.length_a   1.000
_cell.length_b   1.000
_cell.length_c   1.000
_cell.angle_alpha   90.00
_cell.angle_beta   90.00
_cell.angle_gamma   90.00
#
_symmetry.space_group_name_H-M   'P 1'
#
loop_
_entity.id
_entity.type
_entity.pdbx_description
1 polymer ?
#
loop_
_entity_poly.entity_id
_entity_poly.type
_entity_poly.pdbx_seq_one_letter_code
_entity_poly.pdbx_strand_id
1 'polypeptide(L)'
;KNVKKIRKTEIKLPKEELHKKEFLVVSDTHYGSIYSQPSMVNTSVYEAYNRGITDIFHVGDITDGDYSRIRPIHNYEVFLYGATGQLEYTLNILPKFPGMKWHIITGSHDQTHLFNYGVDIGKELEKRRDDIEFLGQDRGFYYFDNCKMELFHPGGGTSRILSTKPQNGIDQIPSHTKPKISLRGHYHKSYYMFYRNVHTFLCPCNVDTSSFMMKNEIPNLMGNYFITIWYDDNGDIEYLETEPMIFTNEDVTYRDFENPKKFIKSKINKK
;
A
#
# COMPACT_ATOMS: atom_id res chain seq x y z
N LYS A 1 -32.34 17.84 -42.82
CA LYS A 1 -31.57 16.70 -42.30
C LYS A 1 -30.49 17.26 -41.40
N ASN A 2 -30.68 17.19 -40.08
CA ASN A 2 -29.70 17.59 -39.10
C ASN A 2 -28.63 16.51 -39.01
N VAL A 3 -27.50 16.72 -39.66
CA VAL A 3 -26.30 15.93 -39.42
C VAL A 3 -25.77 16.34 -38.03
N LYS A 4 -25.98 15.50 -37.03
CA LYS A 4 -25.30 15.67 -35.73
C LYS A 4 -23.81 15.76 -36.02
N LYS A 5 -23.18 16.92 -35.76
CA LYS A 5 -21.72 17.05 -35.75
C LYS A 5 -21.19 15.98 -34.79
N ILE A 6 -20.52 14.97 -35.34
CA ILE A 6 -19.74 14.05 -34.55
C ILE A 6 -18.71 14.91 -33.79
N ARG A 7 -18.78 14.95 -32.46
CA ARG A 7 -17.75 15.61 -31.65
C ARG A 7 -16.41 15.02 -32.07
N LYS A 8 -15.46 15.89 -32.40
CA LYS A 8 -14.06 15.45 -32.55
C LYS A 8 -13.71 14.66 -31.32
N THR A 9 -13.25 13.42 -31.50
CA THR A 9 -12.65 12.64 -30.44
C THR A 9 -11.50 13.49 -29.89
N GLU A 10 -11.52 13.83 -28.61
CA GLU A 10 -10.41 14.52 -27.98
C GLU A 10 -9.20 13.64 -28.17
N ILE A 11 -8.20 14.15 -28.86
CA ILE A 11 -6.93 13.46 -29.08
C ILE A 11 -6.19 13.55 -27.74
N LYS A 12 -5.84 12.40 -27.15
CA LYS A 12 -4.99 12.36 -25.96
C LYS A 12 -3.68 13.09 -26.24
N LEU A 13 -3.22 13.88 -25.26
CA LEU A 13 -1.93 14.53 -25.36
C LEU A 13 -0.81 13.48 -25.42
N PRO A 14 0.26 13.70 -26.20
CA PRO A 14 1.42 12.82 -26.16
C PRO A 14 2.07 12.82 -24.77
N LYS A 15 2.68 11.70 -24.37
CA LYS A 15 3.28 11.54 -23.03
C LYS A 15 4.32 12.63 -22.70
N GLU A 16 5.00 13.16 -23.70
CA GLU A 16 6.03 14.19 -23.57
C GLU A 16 5.48 15.56 -23.14
N GLU A 17 4.18 15.78 -23.32
CA GLU A 17 3.47 17.02 -22.93
C GLU A 17 2.74 16.88 -21.57
N LEU A 18 2.92 15.75 -20.88
CA LEU A 18 2.27 15.44 -19.62
C LEU A 18 3.26 15.41 -18.45
N HIS A 19 2.77 15.73 -17.27
CA HIS A 19 3.51 15.47 -16.04
C HIS A 19 3.64 13.96 -15.82
N LYS A 20 4.84 13.50 -15.45
CA LYS A 20 5.12 12.10 -15.17
C LYS A 20 5.46 11.93 -13.70
N LYS A 21 4.84 10.96 -13.03
CA LYS A 21 5.24 10.47 -11.71
C LYS A 21 5.31 8.95 -11.71
N GLU A 22 6.36 8.45 -11.05
CA GLU A 22 6.53 7.02 -10.75
C GLU A 22 6.67 6.87 -9.23
N PHE A 23 6.00 5.89 -8.65
CA PHE A 23 6.00 5.66 -7.21
C PHE A 23 5.83 4.18 -6.87
N LEU A 24 6.28 3.83 -5.65
CA LEU A 24 6.13 2.50 -5.08
C LEU A 24 4.94 2.46 -4.13
N VAL A 25 4.14 1.39 -4.19
CA VAL A 25 3.04 1.11 -3.25
C VAL A 25 3.37 -0.15 -2.47
N VAL A 26 3.35 -0.03 -1.15
CA VAL A 26 3.56 -1.09 -0.15
C VAL A 26 2.32 -1.15 0.74
N SER A 27 1.94 -2.32 1.21
CA SER A 27 0.80 -2.48 2.11
C SER A 27 0.99 -3.68 3.04
N ASP A 28 0.29 -3.63 4.17
CA ASP A 28 0.08 -4.80 5.03
C ASP A 28 1.40 -5.53 5.37
N THR A 29 2.32 -4.80 6.02
CA THR A 29 3.64 -5.31 6.42
C THR A 29 3.60 -6.08 7.74
N HIS A 30 2.61 -5.80 8.61
CA HIS A 30 2.39 -6.47 9.89
C HIS A 30 3.68 -6.66 10.72
N TYR A 31 4.49 -5.61 10.85
CA TYR A 31 5.71 -5.66 11.64
C TYR A 31 5.40 -5.94 13.10
N GLY A 32 6.04 -6.97 13.65
CA GLY A 32 5.72 -7.58 14.95
C GLY A 32 5.19 -9.00 14.81
N SER A 33 4.65 -9.37 13.66
CA SER A 33 4.21 -10.72 13.32
C SER A 33 5.38 -11.63 12.96
N ILE A 34 5.33 -12.89 13.40
CA ILE A 34 6.30 -13.93 12.98
C ILE A 34 6.18 -14.26 11.46
N TYR A 35 5.08 -13.85 10.83
CA TYR A 35 4.84 -14.04 9.39
C TYR A 35 5.31 -12.87 8.55
N SER A 36 5.70 -11.75 9.16
CA SER A 36 6.18 -10.56 8.44
C SER A 36 7.41 -10.88 7.58
N GLN A 37 7.46 -10.31 6.36
CA GLN A 37 8.52 -10.54 5.37
C GLN A 37 9.24 -9.21 5.00
N PRO A 38 10.04 -8.64 5.91
CA PRO A 38 10.77 -7.39 5.67
C PRO A 38 11.68 -7.43 4.44
N SER A 39 12.22 -8.60 4.08
CA SER A 39 13.06 -8.76 2.88
C SER A 39 12.32 -8.42 1.58
N MET A 40 10.99 -8.60 1.54
CA MET A 40 10.18 -8.23 0.37
C MET A 40 10.07 -6.71 0.24
N VAL A 41 9.84 -6.03 1.37
CA VAL A 41 9.82 -4.55 1.43
C VAL A 41 11.19 -3.99 1.05
N ASN A 42 12.27 -4.51 1.66
CA ASN A 42 13.64 -4.11 1.35
C ASN A 42 13.94 -4.25 -0.14
N THR A 43 13.50 -5.35 -0.75
CA THR A 43 13.71 -5.63 -2.17
C THR A 43 13.02 -4.59 -3.05
N SER A 44 11.75 -4.31 -2.78
CA SER A 44 10.95 -3.36 -3.56
C SER A 44 11.47 -1.93 -3.39
N VAL A 45 11.82 -1.53 -2.16
CA VAL A 45 12.37 -0.19 -1.91
C VAL A 45 13.76 -0.02 -2.52
N TYR A 46 14.60 -1.06 -2.48
CA TYR A 46 15.90 -1.04 -3.15
C TYR A 46 15.76 -0.90 -4.67
N GLU A 47 14.82 -1.61 -5.28
CA GLU A 47 14.53 -1.46 -6.71
C GLU A 47 13.97 -0.07 -7.03
N ALA A 48 13.06 0.48 -6.20
CA ALA A 48 12.56 1.84 -6.34
C ALA A 48 13.70 2.88 -6.30
N TYR A 49 14.63 2.73 -5.35
CA TYR A 49 15.81 3.59 -5.25
C TYR A 49 16.67 3.53 -6.51
N ASN A 50 16.91 2.33 -7.06
CA ASN A 50 17.69 2.16 -8.30
C ASN A 50 17.01 2.77 -9.53
N ARG A 51 15.67 2.88 -9.53
CA ARG A 51 14.88 3.54 -10.57
C ARG A 51 14.83 5.07 -10.40
N GLY A 52 15.28 5.59 -9.27
CA GLY A 52 15.18 7.02 -8.94
C GLY A 52 13.78 7.43 -8.44
N ILE A 53 12.98 6.49 -7.98
CA ILE A 53 11.68 6.74 -7.37
C ILE A 53 11.89 7.39 -6.00
N THR A 54 11.18 8.48 -5.73
CA THR A 54 11.29 9.25 -4.50
C THR A 54 10.13 9.03 -3.53
N ASP A 55 8.97 8.61 -4.03
CA ASP A 55 7.73 8.54 -3.27
C ASP A 55 7.30 7.08 -3.06
N ILE A 56 7.13 6.70 -1.79
CA ILE A 56 6.66 5.37 -1.37
C ILE A 56 5.37 5.57 -0.59
N PHE A 57 4.32 4.86 -0.96
CA PHE A 57 3.02 4.89 -0.27
C PHE A 57 2.78 3.61 0.49
N HIS A 58 2.52 3.71 1.81
CA HIS A 58 2.15 2.56 2.64
C HIS A 58 0.66 2.62 2.99
N VAL A 59 -0.08 1.60 2.59
CA VAL A 59 -1.56 1.60 2.64
C VAL A 59 -2.12 0.90 3.89
N GLY A 60 -1.48 1.13 5.06
CA GLY A 60 -1.94 0.69 6.37
C GLY A 60 -1.53 -0.74 6.77
N ASP A 61 -1.88 -1.11 7.99
CA ASP A 61 -1.44 -2.32 8.68
C ASP A 61 0.09 -2.46 8.63
N ILE A 62 0.76 -1.39 9.13
CA ILE A 62 2.22 -1.30 9.22
C ILE A 62 2.72 -2.26 10.30
N THR A 63 2.06 -2.22 11.46
CA THR A 63 2.32 -3.09 12.60
C THR A 63 1.29 -4.22 12.68
N ASP A 64 1.62 -5.30 13.38
CA ASP A 64 0.69 -6.43 13.55
C ASP A 64 -0.41 -6.14 14.59
N GLY A 65 -0.22 -5.11 15.38
CA GLY A 65 -1.18 -4.71 16.38
C GLY A 65 -1.19 -5.62 17.63
N ASP A 66 -2.25 -5.50 18.43
CA ASP A 66 -2.48 -6.36 19.59
C ASP A 66 -3.93 -6.82 19.66
N TYR A 67 -4.17 -8.03 19.20
CA TYR A 67 -5.45 -8.74 19.25
C TYR A 67 -5.52 -9.79 20.37
N SER A 68 -4.56 -9.82 21.28
CA SER A 68 -4.43 -10.84 22.32
C SER A 68 -5.69 -11.05 23.15
N ARG A 69 -6.46 -9.98 23.40
CA ARG A 69 -7.71 -10.02 24.18
C ARG A 69 -8.85 -10.75 23.49
N ILE A 70 -8.94 -10.70 22.18
CA ILE A 70 -10.03 -11.28 21.39
C ILE A 70 -9.61 -12.51 20.60
N ARG A 71 -8.30 -12.67 20.38
CA ARG A 71 -7.66 -13.81 19.70
C ARG A 71 -6.43 -14.26 20.48
N PRO A 72 -6.59 -15.13 21.51
CA PRO A 72 -5.44 -15.56 22.34
C PRO A 72 -4.30 -16.21 21.55
N ILE A 73 -4.59 -16.85 20.40
CA ILE A 73 -3.59 -17.43 19.50
C ILE A 73 -2.61 -16.38 18.99
N HIS A 74 -3.03 -15.13 18.90
CA HIS A 74 -2.19 -14.01 18.47
C HIS A 74 -0.90 -13.87 19.30
N ASN A 75 -0.96 -14.25 20.58
CA ASN A 75 0.23 -14.27 21.44
C ASN A 75 1.36 -15.21 20.97
N TYR A 76 1.03 -16.19 20.13
CA TYR A 76 2.00 -17.11 19.53
C TYR A 76 2.42 -16.70 18.12
N GLU A 77 1.73 -15.71 17.55
CA GLU A 77 1.95 -15.22 16.19
C GLU A 77 2.72 -13.90 16.16
N VAL A 78 3.00 -13.30 17.32
CA VAL A 78 3.83 -12.09 17.45
C VAL A 78 5.15 -12.40 18.14
N PHE A 79 6.23 -11.80 17.68
CA PHE A 79 7.54 -11.84 18.35
C PHE A 79 7.79 -10.57 19.18
N LEU A 80 7.00 -9.51 18.97
CA LEU A 80 7.06 -8.27 19.74
C LEU A 80 5.66 -7.88 20.22
N TYR A 81 5.52 -7.76 21.54
CA TYR A 81 4.27 -7.40 22.17
C TYR A 81 4.17 -5.90 22.41
N GLY A 82 2.93 -5.38 22.31
CA GLY A 82 2.60 -4.00 22.65
C GLY A 82 3.15 -2.96 21.67
N ALA A 83 2.68 -1.73 21.86
CA ALA A 83 2.94 -0.64 20.93
C ALA A 83 4.43 -0.28 20.83
N THR A 84 5.13 -0.18 21.95
CA THR A 84 6.53 0.25 21.97
C THR A 84 7.44 -0.72 21.20
N GLY A 85 7.29 -2.03 21.43
CA GLY A 85 8.13 -3.02 20.75
C GLY A 85 7.94 -3.02 19.25
N GLN A 86 6.69 -3.00 18.78
CA GLN A 86 6.39 -2.98 17.36
C GLN A 86 6.78 -1.65 16.69
N LEU A 87 6.61 -0.51 17.39
CA LEU A 87 7.04 0.80 16.89
C LEU A 87 8.57 0.87 16.74
N GLU A 88 9.34 0.49 17.77
CA GLU A 88 10.81 0.51 17.70
C GLU A 88 11.33 -0.42 16.59
N TYR A 89 10.73 -1.59 16.46
CA TYR A 89 11.07 -2.49 15.36
C TYR A 89 10.80 -1.85 14.00
N THR A 90 9.61 -1.25 13.81
CA THR A 90 9.23 -0.58 12.57
C THR A 90 10.21 0.54 12.21
N LEU A 91 10.58 1.38 13.18
CA LEU A 91 11.54 2.46 12.97
C LEU A 91 12.91 1.97 12.47
N ASN A 92 13.33 0.80 12.95
CA ASN A 92 14.62 0.22 12.59
C ASN A 92 14.60 -0.58 11.28
N ILE A 93 13.45 -1.24 10.97
CA ILE A 93 13.39 -2.18 9.86
C ILE A 93 12.91 -1.53 8.56
N LEU A 94 12.08 -0.49 8.65
CA LEU A 94 11.55 0.20 7.47
C LEU A 94 12.69 0.88 6.71
N PRO A 95 12.94 0.52 5.43
CA PRO A 95 14.08 1.01 4.68
C PRO A 95 14.13 2.53 4.59
N LYS A 96 15.35 3.10 4.70
CA LYS A 96 15.61 4.53 4.52
C LYS A 96 16.70 4.72 3.49
N PHE A 97 16.38 5.45 2.42
CA PHE A 97 17.33 5.83 1.37
C PHE A 97 17.34 7.34 1.15
N PRO A 98 18.47 7.95 0.81
CA PRO A 98 18.54 9.38 0.54
C PRO A 98 17.56 9.82 -0.55
N GLY A 99 16.79 10.88 -0.28
CA GLY A 99 15.85 11.46 -1.23
C GLY A 99 14.52 10.71 -1.38
N MET A 100 14.32 9.59 -0.69
CA MET A 100 13.05 8.88 -0.66
C MET A 100 12.19 9.30 0.53
N LYS A 101 10.87 9.34 0.35
CA LYS A 101 9.89 9.68 1.38
C LYS A 101 8.78 8.65 1.43
N TRP A 102 8.40 8.28 2.64
CA TRP A 102 7.27 7.44 2.93
C TRP A 102 6.03 8.30 3.22
N HIS A 103 4.95 8.05 2.51
CA HIS A 103 3.63 8.61 2.75
C HIS A 103 2.77 7.48 3.29
N ILE A 104 2.37 7.56 4.55
CA ILE A 104 1.75 6.43 5.24
C ILE A 104 0.35 6.75 5.73
N ILE A 105 -0.51 5.75 5.73
CA ILE A 105 -1.70 5.70 6.57
C ILE A 105 -1.58 4.54 7.55
N THR A 106 -2.34 4.58 8.64
CA THR A 106 -2.50 3.42 9.52
C THR A 106 -3.74 2.61 9.14
N GLY A 107 -3.75 1.34 9.52
CA GLY A 107 -4.88 0.44 9.30
C GLY A 107 -5.44 -0.12 10.60
N SER A 108 -6.29 -1.14 10.47
CA SER A 108 -7.02 -1.75 11.60
C SER A 108 -6.10 -2.37 12.66
N HIS A 109 -4.98 -2.95 12.25
CA HIS A 109 -4.00 -3.52 13.15
C HIS A 109 -3.27 -2.42 13.94
N ASP A 110 -2.81 -1.37 13.29
CA ASP A 110 -2.13 -0.23 13.93
C ASP A 110 -3.04 0.44 14.97
N GLN A 111 -4.36 0.54 14.69
CA GLN A 111 -5.33 1.15 15.59
C GLN A 111 -5.51 0.40 16.90
N THR A 112 -5.22 -0.90 16.95
CA THR A 112 -5.26 -1.64 18.23
C THR A 112 -4.31 -1.05 19.26
N HIS A 113 -3.18 -0.48 18.82
CA HIS A 113 -2.26 0.20 19.72
C HIS A 113 -2.82 1.50 20.28
N LEU A 114 -3.59 2.24 19.45
CA LEU A 114 -4.29 3.44 19.92
C LEU A 114 -5.37 3.08 20.95
N PHE A 115 -6.20 2.07 20.66
CA PHE A 115 -7.29 1.66 21.56
C PHE A 115 -6.80 0.99 22.84
N ASN A 116 -5.75 0.15 22.76
CA ASN A 116 -5.27 -0.60 23.92
C ASN A 116 -4.29 0.21 24.79
N TYR A 117 -3.52 1.12 24.19
CA TYR A 117 -2.36 1.76 24.84
C TYR A 117 -2.31 3.28 24.67
N GLY A 118 -3.21 3.87 23.89
CA GLY A 118 -3.19 5.30 23.60
C GLY A 118 -2.04 5.75 22.68
N VAL A 119 -1.42 4.82 21.93
CA VAL A 119 -0.27 5.07 21.05
C VAL A 119 -0.73 5.12 19.60
N ASP A 120 -0.61 6.28 18.97
CA ASP A 120 -0.86 6.48 17.54
C ASP A 120 0.43 6.16 16.76
N ILE A 121 0.48 4.99 16.13
CA ILE A 121 1.66 4.48 15.41
C ILE A 121 2.08 5.44 14.29
N GLY A 122 1.11 5.97 13.51
CA GLY A 122 1.41 6.87 12.40
C GLY A 122 2.10 8.15 12.85
N LYS A 123 1.54 8.81 13.89
CA LYS A 123 2.15 10.02 14.47
C LYS A 123 3.51 9.77 15.11
N GLU A 124 3.69 8.64 15.80
CA GLU A 124 4.97 8.32 16.41
C GLU A 124 6.05 8.02 15.37
N LEU A 125 5.70 7.38 14.23
CA LEU A 125 6.62 7.17 13.13
C LEU A 125 7.05 8.50 12.49
N GLU A 126 6.11 9.37 12.15
CA GLU A 126 6.37 10.70 11.58
C GLU A 126 7.25 11.55 12.51
N LYS A 127 6.95 11.56 13.81
CA LYS A 127 7.71 12.31 14.81
C LYS A 127 9.17 11.89 14.92
N ARG A 128 9.46 10.61 14.69
CA ARG A 128 10.80 10.02 14.89
C ARG A 128 11.61 9.85 13.63
N ARG A 129 10.99 9.98 12.45
CA ARG A 129 11.67 9.86 11.15
C ARG A 129 11.26 11.00 10.22
N ASP A 130 12.25 11.74 9.76
CA ASP A 130 12.13 12.91 8.86
C ASP A 130 11.72 12.55 7.42
N ASP A 131 11.87 11.28 7.06
CA ASP A 131 11.47 10.73 5.77
C ASP A 131 10.07 10.10 5.76
N ILE A 132 9.29 10.26 6.85
CA ILE A 132 7.91 9.75 6.95
C ILE A 132 6.93 10.91 7.07
N GLU A 133 5.85 10.85 6.30
CA GLU A 133 4.68 11.72 6.37
C GLU A 133 3.43 10.89 6.67
N PHE A 134 2.74 11.23 7.75
CA PHE A 134 1.51 10.55 8.16
C PHE A 134 0.28 11.25 7.58
N LEU A 135 -0.39 10.61 6.64
CA LEU A 135 -1.54 11.17 5.91
C LEU A 135 -2.88 10.98 6.64
N GLY A 136 -2.98 10.02 7.57
CA GLY A 136 -4.19 9.81 8.37
C GLY A 136 -4.43 8.36 8.80
N GLN A 137 -5.46 8.18 9.65
CA GLN A 137 -5.94 6.86 10.08
C GLN A 137 -6.94 6.33 9.07
N ASP A 138 -6.84 5.05 8.69
CA ASP A 138 -7.66 4.36 7.69
C ASP A 138 -7.71 5.02 6.31
N ARG A 139 -7.66 6.33 6.26
CA ARG A 139 -7.75 7.10 5.01
C ARG A 139 -6.88 8.33 5.04
N GLY A 140 -6.17 8.55 3.94
CA GLY A 140 -5.37 9.73 3.69
C GLY A 140 -5.44 10.15 2.23
N PHE A 141 -5.08 11.39 1.95
CA PHE A 141 -5.03 11.93 0.60
C PHE A 141 -3.65 12.51 0.33
N TYR A 142 -3.17 12.29 -0.88
CA TYR A 142 -1.95 12.86 -1.40
C TYR A 142 -2.21 13.50 -2.75
N TYR A 143 -1.42 14.50 -3.11
CA TYR A 143 -1.59 15.21 -4.36
C TYR A 143 -0.25 15.29 -5.10
N PHE A 144 -0.22 14.79 -6.32
CA PHE A 144 0.78 15.17 -7.28
C PHE A 144 0.23 16.37 -8.06
N ASP A 145 0.64 17.58 -7.70
CA ASP A 145 0.04 18.82 -8.18
C ASP A 145 -1.49 18.80 -7.99
N ASN A 146 -2.28 18.74 -9.07
CA ASN A 146 -3.73 18.64 -9.04
C ASN A 146 -4.27 17.18 -9.13
N CYS A 147 -3.38 16.20 -9.31
CA CYS A 147 -3.76 14.79 -9.38
C CYS A 147 -3.97 14.23 -7.96
N LYS A 148 -5.22 14.11 -7.55
CA LYS A 148 -5.61 13.62 -6.21
C LYS A 148 -5.53 12.10 -6.14
N MET A 149 -4.81 11.60 -5.14
CA MET A 149 -4.73 10.18 -4.78
C MET A 149 -5.30 9.95 -3.38
N GLU A 150 -6.05 8.85 -3.22
CA GLU A 150 -6.55 8.33 -1.95
C GLU A 150 -5.76 7.10 -1.55
N LEU A 151 -5.29 7.05 -0.31
CA LEU A 151 -4.90 5.83 0.36
C LEU A 151 -6.05 5.45 1.30
N PHE A 152 -6.47 4.20 1.26
CA PHE A 152 -7.57 3.73 2.08
C PHE A 152 -7.34 2.31 2.59
N HIS A 153 -7.49 2.14 3.90
CA HIS A 153 -7.43 0.84 4.56
C HIS A 153 -8.84 0.48 5.07
N PRO A 154 -9.67 -0.19 4.25
CA PRO A 154 -11.06 -0.45 4.58
C PRO A 154 -11.19 -1.55 5.64
N GLY A 155 -12.26 -1.50 6.43
CA GLY A 155 -12.61 -2.59 7.33
C GLY A 155 -13.39 -3.73 6.66
N GLY A 156 -13.53 -4.84 7.39
CA GLY A 156 -14.33 -6.02 7.02
C GLY A 156 -13.70 -6.92 5.96
N GLY A 157 -14.16 -8.15 5.84
CA GLY A 157 -13.58 -9.15 4.93
C GLY A 157 -13.70 -8.84 3.44
N THR A 158 -13.01 -9.60 2.58
CA THR A 158 -13.09 -9.47 1.12
C THR A 158 -14.44 -9.98 0.59
N SER A 159 -14.83 -9.49 -0.59
CA SER A 159 -15.93 -10.07 -1.36
C SER A 159 -15.39 -11.15 -2.29
N ARG A 160 -16.19 -12.18 -2.61
CA ARG A 160 -15.85 -13.20 -3.63
C ARG A 160 -15.51 -12.56 -4.97
N ILE A 161 -16.26 -11.53 -5.36
CA ILE A 161 -15.95 -10.71 -6.54
C ILE A 161 -15.18 -9.50 -6.04
N LEU A 162 -13.89 -9.43 -6.40
CA LEU A 162 -12.95 -8.43 -5.89
C LEU A 162 -13.37 -6.98 -6.19
N SER A 163 -14.07 -6.74 -7.29
CA SER A 163 -14.54 -5.41 -7.68
C SER A 163 -15.71 -4.88 -6.85
N THR A 164 -16.50 -5.75 -6.17
CA THR A 164 -17.76 -5.35 -5.52
C THR A 164 -17.55 -4.25 -4.46
N LYS A 165 -16.67 -4.48 -3.50
CA LYS A 165 -16.44 -3.50 -2.41
C LYS A 165 -15.79 -2.21 -2.89
N PRO A 166 -14.74 -2.25 -3.74
CA PRO A 166 -14.19 -1.03 -4.34
C PRO A 166 -15.22 -0.23 -5.14
N GLN A 167 -16.05 -0.88 -5.98
CA GLN A 167 -17.11 -0.19 -6.74
C GLN A 167 -18.10 0.50 -5.81
N ASN A 168 -18.64 -0.23 -4.81
CA ASN A 168 -19.57 0.34 -3.84
C ASN A 168 -18.94 1.55 -3.11
N GLY A 169 -17.66 1.46 -2.75
CA GLY A 169 -16.96 2.56 -2.10
C GLY A 169 -16.83 3.78 -3.01
N ILE A 170 -16.47 3.59 -4.28
CA ILE A 170 -16.36 4.69 -5.28
C ILE A 170 -17.73 5.31 -5.59
N ASP A 171 -18.81 4.52 -5.59
CA ASP A 171 -20.17 5.02 -5.82
C ASP A 171 -20.64 5.99 -4.74
N GLN A 172 -20.20 5.80 -3.51
CA GLN A 172 -20.54 6.67 -2.36
C GLN A 172 -19.79 8.02 -2.37
N ILE A 173 -18.70 8.15 -3.14
CA ILE A 173 -17.93 9.40 -3.20
C ILE A 173 -18.61 10.36 -4.19
N PRO A 174 -18.96 11.60 -3.76
CA PRO A 174 -19.49 12.61 -4.68
C PRO A 174 -18.55 12.88 -5.84
N SER A 175 -19.09 13.08 -7.04
CA SER A 175 -18.31 13.16 -8.28
C SER A 175 -17.21 14.24 -8.25
N HIS A 176 -17.48 15.38 -7.60
CA HIS A 176 -16.54 16.52 -7.51
C HIS A 176 -15.41 16.34 -6.49
N THR A 177 -15.49 15.30 -5.63
CA THR A 177 -14.46 15.00 -4.62
C THR A 177 -13.69 13.72 -4.87
N LYS A 178 -14.06 12.98 -5.94
CA LYS A 178 -13.44 11.70 -6.28
C LYS A 178 -11.94 11.87 -6.50
N PRO A 179 -11.12 10.93 -5.96
CA PRO A 179 -9.72 10.86 -6.32
C PRO A 179 -9.56 10.35 -7.77
N LYS A 180 -8.41 10.60 -8.37
CA LYS A 180 -8.02 9.99 -9.65
C LYS A 180 -7.49 8.57 -9.46
N ILE A 181 -6.83 8.33 -8.31
CA ILE A 181 -6.31 7.02 -7.89
C ILE A 181 -6.83 6.70 -6.49
N SER A 182 -7.21 5.43 -6.25
CA SER A 182 -7.53 4.90 -4.93
C SER A 182 -6.71 3.64 -4.68
N LEU A 183 -5.77 3.70 -3.73
CA LEU A 183 -4.95 2.58 -3.26
C LEU A 183 -5.62 1.98 -2.04
N ARG A 184 -5.89 0.67 -2.04
CA ARG A 184 -6.64 0.00 -0.97
C ARG A 184 -5.88 -1.19 -0.41
N GLY A 185 -5.49 -1.13 0.85
CA GLY A 185 -4.89 -2.21 1.63
C GLY A 185 -5.91 -3.21 2.17
N HIS A 186 -5.56 -3.94 3.23
CA HIS A 186 -6.40 -4.85 4.01
C HIS A 186 -6.74 -6.19 3.38
N TYR A 187 -6.94 -6.22 2.07
CA TYR A 187 -7.49 -7.42 1.42
C TYR A 187 -6.43 -8.44 1.01
N HIS A 188 -5.16 -8.07 1.03
CA HIS A 188 -4.02 -8.91 0.62
C HIS A 188 -4.21 -9.48 -0.79
N LYS A 189 -4.68 -8.66 -1.72
CA LYS A 189 -4.98 -9.05 -3.11
C LYS A 189 -4.32 -8.08 -4.08
N SER A 190 -3.97 -8.58 -5.24
CA SER A 190 -3.57 -7.76 -6.38
C SER A 190 -4.74 -7.68 -7.36
N TYR A 191 -5.31 -6.51 -7.49
CA TYR A 191 -6.42 -6.28 -8.41
C TYR A 191 -6.45 -4.81 -8.83
N TYR A 192 -6.64 -4.57 -10.12
CA TYR A 192 -6.80 -3.24 -10.69
C TYR A 192 -8.15 -3.13 -11.41
N MET A 193 -8.79 -1.98 -11.26
CA MET A 193 -9.95 -1.60 -12.06
C MET A 193 -9.95 -0.10 -12.34
N PHE A 194 -10.49 0.27 -13.50
CA PHE A 194 -10.89 1.64 -13.81
C PHE A 194 -12.41 1.75 -13.76
N TYR A 195 -12.91 2.52 -12.82
CA TYR A 195 -14.35 2.63 -12.58
C TYR A 195 -14.74 4.05 -12.22
N ARG A 196 -15.71 4.62 -12.95
CA ARG A 196 -16.19 6.00 -12.75
C ARG A 196 -15.05 7.03 -12.66
N ASN A 197 -14.11 6.96 -13.57
CA ASN A 197 -12.93 7.81 -13.67
C ASN A 197 -11.97 7.72 -12.47
N VAL A 198 -11.98 6.61 -11.75
CA VAL A 198 -11.04 6.32 -10.65
C VAL A 198 -10.24 5.06 -10.97
N HIS A 199 -8.93 5.18 -10.99
CA HIS A 199 -8.00 4.06 -11.03
C HIS A 199 -7.90 3.46 -9.63
N THR A 200 -8.42 2.26 -9.42
CA THR A 200 -8.47 1.62 -8.10
C THR A 200 -7.63 0.37 -8.05
N PHE A 201 -6.77 0.29 -7.04
CA PHE A 201 -5.89 -0.84 -6.79
C PHE A 201 -6.25 -1.48 -5.45
N LEU A 202 -6.44 -2.80 -5.42
CA LEU A 202 -6.28 -3.58 -4.19
C LEU A 202 -4.81 -3.96 -4.08
N CYS A 203 -4.21 -3.64 -2.95
CA CYS A 203 -2.78 -3.82 -2.75
C CYS A 203 -2.47 -5.21 -2.18
N PRO A 204 -1.44 -5.90 -2.71
CA PRO A 204 -0.93 -7.11 -2.10
C PRO A 204 -0.24 -6.78 -0.77
N CYS A 205 0.10 -7.81 0.01
CA CYS A 205 0.71 -7.68 1.33
C CYS A 205 2.20 -8.05 1.33
N ASN A 206 2.84 -7.81 2.49
CA ASN A 206 4.22 -8.22 2.76
C ASN A 206 4.29 -9.14 3.99
N VAL A 207 3.29 -9.99 4.13
CA VAL A 207 3.16 -10.98 5.20
C VAL A 207 2.83 -12.34 4.60
N ASP A 208 3.44 -13.40 5.12
CA ASP A 208 3.12 -14.78 4.74
C ASP A 208 1.77 -15.22 5.33
N THR A 209 1.26 -16.36 4.91
CA THR A 209 -0.03 -16.90 5.35
C THR A 209 -0.02 -17.19 6.85
N SER A 210 -0.80 -16.40 7.60
CA SER A 210 -0.96 -16.61 9.04
C SER A 210 -1.88 -17.80 9.35
N SER A 211 -1.85 -18.30 10.60
CA SER A 211 -2.78 -19.36 11.04
C SER A 211 -4.24 -18.94 10.89
N PHE A 212 -4.55 -17.67 11.09
CA PHE A 212 -5.89 -17.12 10.85
C PHE A 212 -6.30 -17.23 9.39
N MET A 213 -5.45 -16.84 8.47
CA MET A 213 -5.72 -16.94 7.03
C MET A 213 -5.89 -18.40 6.60
N MET A 214 -4.98 -19.27 7.07
CA MET A 214 -5.04 -20.71 6.78
C MET A 214 -6.34 -21.34 7.27
N LYS A 215 -6.72 -21.08 8.54
CA LYS A 215 -7.95 -21.61 9.13
C LYS A 215 -9.22 -21.15 8.41
N ASN A 216 -9.22 -19.93 7.89
CA ASN A 216 -10.39 -19.33 7.23
C ASN A 216 -10.34 -19.43 5.70
N GLU A 217 -9.39 -20.20 5.15
CA GLU A 217 -9.19 -20.36 3.70
C GLU A 217 -9.06 -19.02 2.96
N ILE A 218 -8.39 -18.03 3.60
CA ILE A 218 -8.18 -16.71 3.04
C ILE A 218 -6.84 -16.72 2.28
N PRO A 219 -6.86 -16.75 0.95
CA PRO A 219 -5.63 -16.64 0.18
C PRO A 219 -5.07 -15.22 0.30
N ASN A 220 -3.76 -15.08 0.44
CA ASN A 220 -3.04 -13.82 0.31
C ASN A 220 -2.19 -13.79 -0.96
N LEU A 221 -1.83 -12.61 -1.39
CA LEU A 221 -0.85 -12.39 -2.45
C LEU A 221 0.22 -11.44 -1.92
N MET A 222 1.46 -11.91 -1.93
CA MET A 222 2.60 -11.12 -1.48
C MET A 222 3.19 -10.31 -2.64
N GLY A 223 3.41 -9.02 -2.42
CA GLY A 223 3.97 -8.16 -3.43
C GLY A 223 3.80 -6.67 -3.19
N ASN A 224 4.26 -5.90 -4.16
CA ASN A 224 4.17 -4.45 -4.17
C ASN A 224 3.91 -3.96 -5.60
N TYR A 225 3.46 -2.71 -5.77
CA TYR A 225 3.23 -2.13 -7.08
C TYR A 225 4.22 -1.01 -7.36
N PHE A 226 4.81 -1.02 -8.55
CA PHE A 226 5.36 0.17 -9.19
C PHE A 226 4.30 0.74 -10.12
N ILE A 227 3.96 2.00 -9.94
CA ILE A 227 2.93 2.68 -10.73
C ILE A 227 3.52 3.91 -11.36
N THR A 228 3.35 4.05 -12.67
CA THR A 228 3.70 5.26 -13.41
C THR A 228 2.44 5.89 -13.97
N ILE A 229 2.26 7.17 -13.72
CA ILE A 229 1.16 7.97 -14.24
C ILE A 229 1.66 9.12 -15.09
N TRP A 230 0.87 9.47 -16.10
CA TRP A 230 1.02 10.69 -16.88
C TRP A 230 -0.31 11.44 -16.79
N TYR A 231 -0.26 12.68 -16.32
CA TYR A 231 -1.44 13.49 -16.06
C TYR A 231 -1.26 14.91 -16.59
N ASP A 232 -2.39 15.57 -16.89
CA ASP A 232 -2.42 16.95 -17.36
C ASP A 232 -2.40 17.97 -16.21
N ASP A 233 -2.43 19.25 -16.54
CA ASP A 233 -2.45 20.36 -15.56
C ASP A 233 -3.68 20.37 -14.65
N ASN A 234 -4.77 19.70 -15.04
CA ASN A 234 -5.98 19.55 -14.23
C ASN A 234 -5.88 18.36 -13.28
N GLY A 235 -4.82 17.55 -13.38
CA GLY A 235 -4.61 16.31 -12.64
C GLY A 235 -5.37 15.12 -13.21
N ASP A 236 -5.88 15.20 -14.45
CA ASP A 236 -6.52 14.08 -15.13
C ASP A 236 -5.47 13.12 -15.69
N ILE A 237 -5.62 11.82 -15.36
CA ILE A 237 -4.66 10.80 -15.80
C ILE A 237 -4.97 10.37 -17.22
N GLU A 238 -4.03 10.64 -18.13
CA GLU A 238 -4.11 10.27 -19.53
C GLU A 238 -3.54 8.87 -19.81
N TYR A 239 -2.46 8.51 -19.10
CA TYR A 239 -1.83 7.18 -19.19
C TYR A 239 -1.46 6.69 -17.81
N LEU A 240 -1.58 5.36 -17.62
CA LEU A 240 -1.18 4.67 -16.41
C LEU A 240 -0.50 3.34 -16.79
N GLU A 241 0.65 3.10 -16.21
CA GLU A 241 1.35 1.83 -16.28
C GLU A 241 1.51 1.27 -14.88
N THR A 242 1.39 -0.04 -14.72
CA THR A 242 1.57 -0.72 -13.44
C THR A 242 2.42 -1.96 -13.63
N GLU A 243 3.40 -2.12 -12.75
CA GLU A 243 4.29 -3.28 -12.69
C GLU A 243 4.17 -3.90 -11.30
N PRO A 244 3.47 -5.02 -11.15
CA PRO A 244 3.42 -5.74 -9.88
C PRO A 244 4.72 -6.52 -9.67
N MET A 245 5.42 -6.27 -8.56
CA MET A 245 6.49 -7.13 -8.07
C MET A 245 5.87 -8.17 -7.15
N ILE A 246 5.61 -9.36 -7.67
CA ILE A 246 4.98 -10.46 -6.93
C ILE A 246 6.06 -11.38 -6.35
N PHE A 247 5.88 -11.74 -5.09
CA PHE A 247 6.68 -12.73 -4.38
C PHE A 247 5.91 -14.05 -4.29
N THR A 248 6.62 -15.14 -4.42
CA THR A 248 6.08 -16.51 -4.33
C THR A 248 6.52 -17.16 -3.03
N ASN A 249 5.99 -18.35 -2.73
CA ASN A 249 6.41 -19.12 -1.56
C ASN A 249 7.91 -19.44 -1.55
N GLU A 250 8.57 -19.46 -2.72
CA GLU A 250 10.01 -19.63 -2.83
C GLU A 250 10.82 -18.42 -2.36
N ASP A 251 10.20 -17.23 -2.35
CA ASP A 251 10.81 -15.99 -1.88
C ASP A 251 10.63 -15.81 -0.37
N VAL A 252 9.71 -16.55 0.27
CA VAL A 252 9.45 -16.51 1.71
C VAL A 252 10.68 -16.98 2.47
N THR A 253 11.08 -16.21 3.46
CA THR A 253 12.14 -16.57 4.37
C THR A 253 11.54 -16.91 5.74
N TYR A 254 11.79 -18.11 6.24
CA TYR A 254 11.39 -18.48 7.60
C TYR A 254 12.06 -17.55 8.61
N ARG A 255 11.26 -16.94 9.50
CA ARG A 255 11.71 -15.95 10.50
C ARG A 255 12.48 -14.77 9.87
N ASP A 256 12.02 -14.28 8.74
CA ASP A 256 12.63 -13.15 8.02
C ASP A 256 12.79 -11.91 8.90
N PHE A 257 11.89 -11.72 9.86
CA PHE A 257 11.91 -10.63 10.82
C PHE A 257 13.16 -10.60 11.73
N GLU A 258 13.84 -11.74 11.94
CA GLU A 258 15.05 -11.79 12.78
C GLU A 258 16.30 -11.32 12.03
N ASN A 259 16.39 -11.64 10.75
CA ASN A 259 17.57 -11.34 9.94
C ASN A 259 17.16 -11.08 8.46
N PRO A 260 16.47 -9.97 8.21
CA PRO A 260 15.98 -9.69 6.88
C PRO A 260 17.10 -9.48 5.88
N LYS A 261 16.91 -10.02 4.68
CA LYS A 261 17.83 -9.81 3.57
C LYS A 261 17.74 -8.36 3.09
N LYS A 262 18.87 -7.81 2.67
CA LYS A 262 18.88 -6.49 2.05
C LYS A 262 17.98 -6.46 0.81
N PHE A 263 18.01 -7.53 0.00
CA PHE A 263 17.13 -7.75 -1.14
C PHE A 263 17.14 -9.22 -1.57
N ILE A 264 16.08 -9.63 -2.27
CA ILE A 264 15.93 -10.95 -2.88
C ILE A 264 16.48 -10.87 -4.31
N LYS A 265 17.63 -11.53 -4.55
CA LYS A 265 18.41 -11.41 -5.81
C LYS A 265 17.63 -11.72 -7.08
N SER A 266 16.69 -12.67 -7.02
CA SER A 266 15.86 -13.08 -8.17
C SER A 266 14.88 -12.00 -8.64
N LYS A 267 14.61 -11.00 -7.80
CA LYS A 267 13.63 -9.91 -8.05
C LYS A 267 14.26 -8.59 -8.46
N ILE A 268 15.58 -8.47 -8.36
CA ILE A 268 16.28 -7.23 -8.73
C ILE A 268 16.81 -7.33 -10.15
N ASN A 269 16.55 -6.32 -10.96
CA ASN A 269 17.10 -6.22 -12.29
C ASN A 269 18.62 -6.15 -12.22
N LYS A 270 19.30 -7.06 -12.93
CA LYS A 270 20.75 -7.00 -13.10
C LYS A 270 21.02 -5.88 -14.13
N LYS A 271 21.47 -4.73 -13.65
CA LYS A 271 22.08 -3.70 -14.51
C LYS A 271 23.49 -4.12 -14.87
#